data_729fe8d00299c13fd29632c7ed68757c
#
_entry.id   729fe8d00299c13fd29632c7ed68757c
#
_cell.length_a   1.000
_cell.length_b   1.000
_cell.length_c   1.000
_cell.angle_alpha   90.00
_cell.angle_beta   90.00
_cell.angle_gamma   90.00
#
_symmetry.space_group_name_H-M   'P 1'
#
loop_
_entity.id
_entity.type
_entity.pdbx_description
1 polymer ?
#
loop_
_entity_poly.entity_id
_entity_poly.type
_entity_poly.pdbx_seq_one_letter_code
_entity_poly.pdbx_strand_id
1 'polypeptide(L)'
;KHSGVRLMRMLLGALALTWSVSSQADVTVSPETVTAVEMSNTDVNRVVCSNGVINDAFFSQEKGVTVTNNGNSAFVKFLIKRDGVNPDVYATARSEFYIVCDGAVYTLMATPKEIAAQTIWLAPGAQERIQKNLAEFGPQVEEDRAVSLTMAVLKDEIPDSYRVAETAFENMVWYENVVGYSKVAKRRDVRVEGIGFTATEYWIQPDRDLTFDEGMLLNAWFGDSIFAITFDSLQGRQGRITRAFVVNRSAK
;
A
#
# COMPACT_ATOMS: atom_id res chain seq x y z
N LYS A 1 33.54 -20.74 66.80
CA LYS A 1 34.43 -20.06 65.82
C LYS A 1 33.90 -20.45 64.44
N HIS A 2 32.91 -19.72 63.92
CA HIS A 2 32.49 -19.87 62.53
C HIS A 2 32.30 -18.48 61.95
N SER A 3 33.18 -18.15 61.01
CA SER A 3 33.12 -16.95 60.20
C SER A 3 32.14 -17.18 59.03
N GLY A 4 31.02 -16.42 59.01
CA GLY A 4 30.08 -16.41 57.89
C GLY A 4 30.53 -15.43 56.81
N VAL A 5 30.74 -15.92 55.61
CA VAL A 5 30.96 -15.10 54.42
C VAL A 5 29.62 -14.71 53.83
N ARG A 6 29.28 -13.41 53.86
CA ARG A 6 28.10 -12.85 53.14
C ARG A 6 28.43 -12.66 51.68
N LEU A 7 27.77 -13.42 50.82
CA LEU A 7 27.80 -13.28 49.37
C LEU A 7 26.83 -12.13 48.96
N MET A 8 27.40 -10.99 48.58
CA MET A 8 26.66 -9.84 48.05
C MET A 8 26.39 -10.06 46.58
N ARG A 9 25.14 -10.43 46.25
CA ARG A 9 24.68 -10.52 44.86
C ARG A 9 24.46 -9.11 44.29
N MET A 10 25.36 -8.67 43.39
CA MET A 10 25.14 -7.51 42.54
C MET A 10 24.13 -7.88 41.44
N LEU A 11 22.94 -7.30 41.47
CA LEU A 11 21.99 -7.27 40.38
C LEU A 11 22.45 -6.21 39.38
N LEU A 12 23.07 -6.63 38.27
CA LEU A 12 23.22 -5.78 37.09
C LEU A 12 21.88 -5.73 36.34
N GLY A 13 21.13 -4.65 36.51
CA GLY A 13 19.99 -4.31 35.70
C GLY A 13 20.45 -3.85 34.31
N ALA A 14 20.33 -4.70 33.31
CA ALA A 14 20.48 -4.30 31.90
C ALA A 14 19.27 -3.46 31.47
N LEU A 15 19.49 -2.15 31.38
CA LEU A 15 18.50 -1.21 30.79
C LEU A 15 18.52 -1.40 29.27
N ALA A 16 17.60 -2.19 28.73
CA ALA A 16 17.41 -2.32 27.29
C ALA A 16 16.74 -1.03 26.77
N LEU A 17 17.51 -0.15 26.13
CA LEU A 17 16.98 0.94 25.34
C LEU A 17 16.31 0.32 24.10
N THR A 18 14.99 0.24 24.10
CA THR A 18 14.20 -0.05 22.90
C THR A 18 14.18 1.19 22.01
N TRP A 19 14.97 1.18 20.97
CA TRP A 19 14.86 2.18 19.91
C TRP A 19 13.58 1.87 19.12
N SER A 20 12.56 2.68 19.34
CA SER A 20 11.36 2.67 18.48
C SER A 20 11.75 3.20 17.11
N VAL A 21 11.95 2.32 16.16
CA VAL A 21 12.05 2.69 14.73
C VAL A 21 10.65 3.08 14.30
N SER A 22 10.37 4.37 14.18
CA SER A 22 9.14 4.85 13.56
C SER A 22 9.16 4.43 12.09
N SER A 23 8.38 3.42 11.74
CA SER A 23 8.10 3.07 10.35
C SER A 23 7.35 4.25 9.74
N GLN A 24 7.99 5.00 8.86
CA GLN A 24 7.30 5.97 8.01
C GLN A 24 6.52 5.16 6.97
N ALA A 25 5.20 5.27 7.00
CA ALA A 25 4.37 4.74 5.94
C ALA A 25 4.54 5.61 4.69
N ASP A 26 4.96 5.03 3.58
CA ASP A 26 5.00 5.70 2.30
C ASP A 26 3.58 6.10 1.89
N VAL A 27 3.36 7.39 1.65
CA VAL A 27 2.07 7.92 1.22
C VAL A 27 2.01 7.86 -0.29
N THR A 28 1.03 7.10 -0.82
CA THR A 28 0.78 7.00 -2.26
C THR A 28 -0.45 7.82 -2.64
N VAL A 29 -0.33 8.63 -3.68
CA VAL A 29 -1.36 9.58 -4.15
C VAL A 29 -1.75 9.27 -5.59
N SER A 30 -3.06 9.27 -5.85
CA SER A 30 -3.65 9.11 -7.18
C SER A 30 -4.10 10.47 -7.74
N PRO A 31 -4.04 10.71 -9.06
CA PRO A 31 -4.48 11.97 -9.66
C PRO A 31 -5.99 12.16 -9.65
N GLU A 32 -6.77 11.07 -9.45
CA GLU A 32 -8.24 11.13 -9.47
C GLU A 32 -8.85 11.69 -8.17
N THR A 33 -8.04 11.89 -7.12
CA THR A 33 -8.52 12.31 -5.80
C THR A 33 -7.69 13.42 -5.20
N VAL A 34 -8.34 14.30 -4.43
CA VAL A 34 -7.65 15.25 -3.55
C VAL A 34 -7.16 14.49 -2.32
N THR A 35 -5.86 14.44 -2.12
CA THR A 35 -5.27 13.67 -1.02
C THR A 35 -4.73 14.59 0.07
N ALA A 36 -5.19 14.38 1.31
CA ALA A 36 -4.62 15.03 2.48
C ALA A 36 -3.30 14.33 2.87
N VAL A 37 -2.23 15.12 3.02
CA VAL A 37 -0.91 14.62 3.40
C VAL A 37 -0.33 15.44 4.55
N GLU A 38 0.45 14.79 5.40
CA GLU A 38 1.25 15.49 6.40
C GLU A 38 2.67 15.67 5.87
N MET A 39 3.24 16.85 6.04
CA MET A 39 4.59 17.17 5.60
C MET A 39 5.39 17.79 6.74
N SER A 40 6.69 17.53 6.79
CA SER A 40 7.60 18.19 7.71
C SER A 40 7.59 19.69 7.46
N ASN A 41 7.45 20.49 8.53
CA ASN A 41 7.64 21.93 8.49
C ASN A 41 9.08 22.35 8.85
N THR A 42 9.90 21.39 9.30
CA THR A 42 11.32 21.59 9.65
C THR A 42 12.27 21.15 8.55
N ASP A 43 11.91 20.08 7.81
CA ASP A 43 12.79 19.45 6.83
C ASP A 43 12.26 19.57 5.39
N VAL A 44 13.06 19.17 4.42
CA VAL A 44 12.66 19.13 3.01
C VAL A 44 11.90 17.83 2.75
N ASN A 45 10.65 17.95 2.31
CA ASN A 45 9.85 16.82 1.88
C ASN A 45 10.10 16.52 0.40
N ARG A 46 9.92 15.28 0.00
CA ARG A 46 10.09 14.84 -1.38
C ARG A 46 8.77 14.29 -1.93
N VAL A 47 8.38 14.73 -3.13
CA VAL A 47 7.28 14.15 -3.91
C VAL A 47 7.89 13.48 -5.13
N VAL A 48 7.56 12.21 -5.37
CA VAL A 48 8.18 11.39 -6.43
C VAL A 48 7.12 10.99 -7.45
N CYS A 49 7.38 11.30 -8.70
CA CYS A 49 6.65 10.79 -9.85
C CYS A 49 7.13 9.36 -10.14
N SER A 50 6.31 8.34 -9.88
CA SER A 50 6.74 6.94 -9.90
C SER A 50 7.18 6.48 -11.28
N ASN A 51 6.52 6.92 -12.36
CA ASN A 51 6.72 6.42 -13.71
C ASN A 51 7.04 7.50 -14.76
N GLY A 52 7.47 8.67 -14.34
CA GLY A 52 7.74 9.76 -15.27
C GLY A 52 8.57 10.87 -14.65
N VAL A 53 8.34 12.09 -15.11
CA VAL A 53 9.01 13.29 -14.63
C VAL A 53 8.02 14.28 -14.06
N ILE A 54 8.45 15.08 -13.10
CA ILE A 54 7.67 16.25 -12.65
C ILE A 54 7.78 17.33 -13.72
N ASN A 55 6.67 17.59 -14.41
CA ASN A 55 6.60 18.61 -15.44
C ASN A 55 6.48 20.02 -14.83
N ASP A 56 5.64 20.15 -13.80
CA ASP A 56 5.42 21.44 -13.12
C ASP A 56 4.86 21.22 -11.70
N ALA A 57 4.88 22.29 -10.87
CA ALA A 57 4.28 22.31 -9.55
C ALA A 57 3.72 23.70 -9.25
N PHE A 58 2.41 23.76 -9.01
CA PHE A 58 1.69 24.99 -8.66
C PHE A 58 1.36 24.98 -7.17
N PHE A 59 1.60 26.08 -6.49
CA PHE A 59 1.38 26.23 -5.06
C PHE A 59 1.24 27.72 -4.67
N SER A 60 0.66 27.97 -3.50
CA SER A 60 0.48 29.33 -2.96
C SER A 60 1.74 29.77 -2.24
N GLN A 61 2.58 30.61 -2.89
CA GLN A 61 3.84 31.11 -2.34
C GLN A 61 3.65 31.94 -1.07
N GLU A 62 2.54 32.68 -0.97
CA GLU A 62 2.18 33.51 0.19
C GLU A 62 2.00 32.68 1.48
N LYS A 63 1.82 31.37 1.38
CA LYS A 63 1.77 30.46 2.53
C LYS A 63 3.15 30.06 3.05
N GLY A 64 4.21 30.66 2.51
CA GLY A 64 5.57 30.40 2.96
C GLY A 64 6.06 29.01 2.57
N VAL A 65 5.89 28.64 1.30
CA VAL A 65 6.34 27.37 0.73
C VAL A 65 7.28 27.63 -0.44
N THR A 66 8.26 26.78 -0.62
CA THR A 66 9.09 26.70 -1.83
C THR A 66 9.06 25.28 -2.39
N VAL A 67 9.04 25.18 -3.72
CA VAL A 67 9.13 23.90 -4.44
C VAL A 67 10.23 23.99 -5.48
N THR A 68 11.05 22.96 -5.57
CA THR A 68 12.09 22.82 -6.59
C THR A 68 11.96 21.48 -7.27
N ASN A 69 11.81 21.46 -8.58
CA ASN A 69 11.69 20.25 -9.37
C ASN A 69 13.07 19.77 -9.85
N ASN A 70 13.30 18.47 -9.81
CA ASN A 70 14.49 17.82 -10.36
C ASN A 70 14.15 16.42 -10.86
N GLY A 71 14.04 16.27 -12.18
CA GLY A 71 13.71 15.00 -12.81
C GLY A 71 12.37 14.45 -12.36
N ASN A 72 12.36 13.27 -11.75
CA ASN A 72 11.16 12.63 -11.23
C ASN A 72 10.73 13.11 -9.82
N SER A 73 11.38 14.11 -9.27
CA SER A 73 11.16 14.52 -7.88
C SER A 73 10.89 16.02 -7.76
N ALA A 74 9.94 16.38 -6.90
CA ALA A 74 9.73 17.75 -6.41
C ALA A 74 10.10 17.81 -4.92
N PHE A 75 10.90 18.79 -4.56
CA PHE A 75 11.34 19.03 -3.18
C PHE A 75 10.55 20.21 -2.60
N VAL A 76 9.80 19.92 -1.53
CA VAL A 76 8.90 20.88 -0.89
C VAL A 76 9.48 21.28 0.46
N LYS A 77 9.70 22.59 0.65
CA LYS A 77 10.19 23.17 1.91
C LYS A 77 9.25 24.26 2.41
N PHE A 78 8.80 24.13 3.64
CA PHE A 78 8.12 25.22 4.35
C PHE A 78 9.14 26.20 4.92
N LEU A 79 8.89 27.49 4.74
CA LEU A 79 9.77 28.55 5.21
C LEU A 79 9.67 28.71 6.73
N ILE A 80 10.81 28.90 7.37
CA ILE A 80 10.91 29.18 8.79
C ILE A 80 11.16 30.70 8.91
N LYS A 81 10.28 31.39 9.63
CA LYS A 81 10.48 32.83 9.92
C LYS A 81 11.45 32.96 11.08
N ARG A 82 12.57 33.63 10.81
CA ARG A 82 13.63 33.91 11.77
C ARG A 82 13.86 35.41 11.84
N ASP A 83 13.76 36.00 13.03
CA ASP A 83 14.08 37.42 13.26
C ASP A 83 15.34 37.62 14.13
N GLY A 84 15.97 36.55 14.58
CA GLY A 84 17.20 36.56 15.37
C GLY A 84 17.02 36.96 16.84
N VAL A 85 15.83 37.35 17.26
CA VAL A 85 15.50 37.79 18.63
C VAL A 85 14.48 36.80 19.27
N ASN A 86 13.44 36.42 18.52
CA ASN A 86 12.40 35.54 18.97
C ASN A 86 12.66 34.09 18.49
N PRO A 87 12.01 33.09 19.09
CA PRO A 87 12.06 31.71 18.60
C PRO A 87 11.61 31.59 17.14
N ASP A 88 12.20 30.64 16.41
CA ASP A 88 11.82 30.32 15.04
C ASP A 88 10.32 30.03 14.94
N VAL A 89 9.63 30.61 13.94
CA VAL A 89 8.20 30.35 13.69
C VAL A 89 8.06 29.46 12.48
N TYR A 90 7.53 28.27 12.72
CA TYR A 90 7.29 27.25 11.68
C TYR A 90 5.91 27.41 11.04
N ALA A 91 5.81 27.02 9.76
CA ALA A 91 4.53 27.04 9.06
C ALA A 91 3.55 26.03 9.69
N THR A 92 2.29 26.47 9.86
CA THR A 92 1.18 25.64 10.37
C THR A 92 -0.04 25.66 9.44
N ALA A 93 -0.10 26.64 8.52
CA ALA A 93 -1.21 26.79 7.60
C ALA A 93 -1.19 25.68 6.53
N ARG A 94 -2.35 25.08 6.26
CA ARG A 94 -2.51 24.12 5.16
C ARG A 94 -2.17 24.77 3.83
N SER A 95 -1.48 24.03 2.98
CA SER A 95 -1.08 24.45 1.64
C SER A 95 -1.55 23.46 0.60
N GLU A 96 -2.02 23.99 -0.54
CA GLU A 96 -2.42 23.23 -1.70
C GLU A 96 -1.24 23.11 -2.65
N PHE A 97 -1.08 21.92 -3.23
CA PHE A 97 -0.11 21.68 -4.29
C PHE A 97 -0.82 20.97 -5.45
N TYR A 98 -0.61 21.49 -6.65
CA TYR A 98 -0.97 20.83 -7.89
C TYR A 98 0.33 20.42 -8.58
N ILE A 99 0.65 19.15 -8.55
CA ILE A 99 1.89 18.62 -9.11
C ILE A 99 1.56 17.90 -10.40
N VAL A 100 2.24 18.30 -11.47
CA VAL A 100 2.08 17.68 -12.79
C VAL A 100 3.16 16.63 -12.94
N CYS A 101 2.77 15.36 -12.98
CA CYS A 101 3.62 14.20 -13.15
C CYS A 101 3.20 13.48 -14.42
N ASP A 102 4.09 13.46 -15.41
CA ASP A 102 3.84 12.86 -16.73
C ASP A 102 2.51 13.27 -17.38
N GLY A 103 2.17 14.57 -17.26
CA GLY A 103 0.93 15.16 -17.78
C GLY A 103 -0.31 14.96 -16.90
N ALA A 104 -0.30 14.12 -15.89
CA ALA A 104 -1.38 13.98 -14.92
C ALA A 104 -1.21 14.99 -13.77
N VAL A 105 -2.32 15.56 -13.30
CA VAL A 105 -2.34 16.54 -12.21
C VAL A 105 -2.72 15.88 -10.90
N TYR A 106 -1.86 15.97 -9.90
CA TYR A 106 -2.06 15.45 -8.55
C TYR A 106 -2.36 16.60 -7.61
N THR A 107 -3.45 16.50 -6.84
CA THR A 107 -3.87 17.51 -5.88
C THR A 107 -3.56 17.06 -4.46
N LEU A 108 -2.64 17.75 -3.80
CA LEU A 108 -2.23 17.50 -2.42
C LEU A 108 -2.70 18.63 -1.50
N MET A 109 -3.34 18.26 -0.39
CA MET A 109 -3.66 19.16 0.71
C MET A 109 -2.69 18.92 1.85
N ALA A 110 -1.55 19.62 1.85
CA ALA A 110 -0.51 19.42 2.83
C ALA A 110 -0.81 20.13 4.15
N THR A 111 -0.69 19.41 5.25
CA THR A 111 -0.71 19.94 6.61
C THR A 111 0.72 19.93 7.15
N PRO A 112 1.36 21.11 7.36
CA PRO A 112 2.69 21.18 7.94
C PRO A 112 2.67 20.72 9.40
N LYS A 113 3.59 19.82 9.75
CA LYS A 113 3.76 19.30 11.12
C LYS A 113 5.24 19.20 11.51
N GLU A 114 5.51 19.21 12.79
CA GLU A 114 6.85 18.93 13.33
C GLU A 114 7.10 17.42 13.35
N ILE A 115 7.40 16.88 12.18
CA ILE A 115 7.72 15.46 11.92
C ILE A 115 8.96 15.40 11.03
N ALA A 116 9.57 14.23 10.91
CA ALA A 116 10.65 14.01 9.95
C ALA A 116 10.19 14.24 8.50
N ALA A 117 11.15 14.50 7.60
CA ALA A 117 10.91 14.63 6.16
C ALA A 117 10.06 13.46 5.61
N GLN A 118 9.06 13.79 4.79
CA GLN A 118 8.18 12.81 4.20
C GLN A 118 8.54 12.57 2.73
N THR A 119 8.38 11.31 2.27
CA THR A 119 8.37 10.97 0.85
C THR A 119 6.96 10.60 0.43
N ILE A 120 6.45 11.25 -0.61
CA ILE A 120 5.10 11.07 -1.15
C ILE A 120 5.25 10.55 -2.57
N TRP A 121 4.62 9.42 -2.87
CA TRP A 121 4.66 8.78 -4.17
C TRP A 121 3.43 9.10 -4.99
N LEU A 122 3.62 9.62 -6.20
CA LEU A 122 2.55 9.86 -7.16
C LEU A 122 2.39 8.60 -8.01
N ALA A 123 1.31 7.86 -7.78
CA ALA A 123 0.99 6.63 -8.53
C ALA A 123 0.44 6.96 -9.93
N PRO A 124 0.60 6.05 -10.92
CA PRO A 124 0.05 6.23 -12.25
C PRO A 124 -1.44 6.50 -12.25
N GLY A 125 -1.90 7.38 -13.11
CA GLY A 125 -3.33 7.66 -13.33
C GLY A 125 -4.04 6.48 -14.00
N ALA A 126 -5.39 6.46 -13.94
CA ALA A 126 -6.19 5.37 -14.52
C ALA A 126 -5.91 5.17 -16.02
N GLN A 127 -5.80 6.27 -16.78
CA GLN A 127 -5.53 6.20 -18.22
C GLN A 127 -4.17 5.57 -18.53
N GLU A 128 -3.13 5.94 -17.79
CA GLU A 128 -1.80 5.37 -17.95
C GLU A 128 -1.78 3.88 -17.61
N ARG A 129 -2.44 3.50 -16.51
CA ARG A 129 -2.58 2.09 -16.12
C ARG A 129 -3.30 1.27 -17.19
N ILE A 130 -4.43 1.79 -17.73
CA ILE A 130 -5.19 1.14 -18.80
C ILE A 130 -4.31 0.94 -20.04
N GLN A 131 -3.56 1.96 -20.47
CA GLN A 131 -2.70 1.85 -21.64
C GLN A 131 -1.59 0.81 -21.45
N LYS A 132 -0.93 0.80 -20.29
CA LYS A 132 0.08 -0.21 -19.94
C LYS A 132 -0.52 -1.62 -19.95
N ASN A 133 -1.67 -1.79 -19.30
CA ASN A 133 -2.36 -3.07 -19.26
C ASN A 133 -2.79 -3.55 -20.65
N LEU A 134 -3.30 -2.66 -21.50
CA LEU A 134 -3.67 -2.98 -22.88
C LEU A 134 -2.45 -3.36 -23.73
N ALA A 135 -1.31 -2.70 -23.55
CA ALA A 135 -0.08 -3.03 -24.25
C ALA A 135 0.42 -4.42 -23.86
N GLU A 136 0.35 -4.79 -22.57
CA GLU A 136 0.81 -6.08 -22.05
C GLU A 136 -0.17 -7.22 -22.38
N PHE A 137 -1.45 -7.02 -22.10
CA PHE A 137 -2.47 -8.07 -22.19
C PHE A 137 -3.25 -8.10 -23.50
N GLY A 138 -3.25 -7.00 -24.28
CA GLY A 138 -4.01 -6.91 -25.53
C GLY A 138 -3.72 -8.05 -26.50
N PRO A 139 -2.46 -8.43 -26.72
CA PRO A 139 -2.10 -9.53 -27.61
C PRO A 139 -2.43 -10.95 -27.07
N GLN A 140 -2.67 -11.09 -25.76
CA GLN A 140 -2.87 -12.38 -25.10
C GLN A 140 -4.33 -12.85 -25.22
N VAL A 141 -4.55 -14.16 -25.23
CA VAL A 141 -5.88 -14.77 -25.06
C VAL A 141 -6.34 -14.67 -23.60
N GLU A 142 -7.64 -14.83 -23.34
CA GLU A 142 -8.20 -14.61 -21.98
C GLU A 142 -7.59 -15.54 -20.93
N GLU A 143 -7.31 -16.78 -21.30
CA GLU A 143 -6.70 -17.78 -20.42
C GLU A 143 -5.30 -17.35 -19.97
N ASP A 144 -4.46 -16.87 -20.89
CA ASP A 144 -3.12 -16.40 -20.58
C ASP A 144 -3.14 -15.15 -19.70
N ARG A 145 -4.11 -14.25 -19.94
CA ARG A 145 -4.32 -13.06 -19.09
C ARG A 145 -4.68 -13.46 -17.65
N ALA A 146 -5.57 -14.43 -17.49
CA ALA A 146 -5.95 -14.94 -16.17
C ALA A 146 -4.77 -15.61 -15.45
N VAL A 147 -3.97 -16.40 -16.18
CA VAL A 147 -2.75 -17.02 -15.64
C VAL A 147 -1.74 -15.95 -15.22
N SER A 148 -1.46 -14.97 -16.07
CA SER A 148 -0.51 -13.88 -15.77
C SER A 148 -0.94 -13.10 -14.52
N LEU A 149 -2.22 -12.75 -14.42
CA LEU A 149 -2.78 -12.06 -13.26
C LEU A 149 -2.67 -12.93 -11.99
N THR A 150 -3.05 -14.19 -12.07
CA THR A 150 -2.96 -15.14 -10.94
C THR A 150 -1.52 -15.28 -10.46
N MET A 151 -0.56 -15.42 -11.38
CA MET A 151 0.85 -15.55 -11.05
C MET A 151 1.43 -14.30 -10.39
N ALA A 152 1.04 -13.11 -10.84
CA ALA A 152 1.46 -11.85 -10.22
C ALA A 152 0.98 -11.77 -8.76
N VAL A 153 -0.28 -12.15 -8.49
CA VAL A 153 -0.85 -12.13 -7.14
C VAL A 153 -0.27 -13.24 -6.26
N LEU A 154 -0.09 -14.45 -6.80
CA LEU A 154 0.48 -15.61 -6.08
C LEU A 154 1.92 -15.34 -5.62
N LYS A 155 2.73 -14.72 -6.48
CA LYS A 155 4.14 -14.38 -6.19
C LYS A 155 4.31 -13.09 -5.40
N ASP A 156 3.24 -12.34 -5.16
CA ASP A 156 3.29 -10.99 -4.60
C ASP A 156 4.14 -10.00 -5.44
N GLU A 157 4.23 -10.23 -6.75
CA GLU A 157 4.92 -9.40 -7.74
C GLU A 157 3.90 -8.62 -8.58
N ILE A 158 3.13 -7.74 -7.93
CA ILE A 158 2.01 -7.03 -8.56
C ILE A 158 2.54 -5.75 -9.24
N PRO A 159 2.38 -5.60 -10.57
CA PRO A 159 2.78 -4.39 -11.27
C PRO A 159 2.03 -3.14 -10.80
N ASP A 160 2.69 -1.96 -10.86
CA ASP A 160 2.10 -0.66 -10.50
C ASP A 160 0.91 -0.26 -11.40
N SER A 161 0.78 -0.89 -12.57
CA SER A 161 -0.36 -0.70 -13.47
C SER A 161 -1.64 -1.38 -13.01
N TYR A 162 -1.57 -2.28 -12.00
CA TYR A 162 -2.73 -2.93 -11.43
C TYR A 162 -3.27 -2.12 -10.26
N ARG A 163 -4.56 -2.16 -10.07
CA ARG A 163 -5.21 -1.53 -8.91
C ARG A 163 -5.37 -2.56 -7.80
N VAL A 164 -4.75 -2.29 -6.66
CA VAL A 164 -4.83 -3.16 -5.48
C VAL A 164 -5.71 -2.52 -4.42
N ALA A 165 -6.66 -3.28 -3.89
CA ALA A 165 -7.44 -2.93 -2.71
C ALA A 165 -7.22 -4.00 -1.64
N GLU A 166 -6.41 -3.67 -0.64
CA GLU A 166 -6.08 -4.58 0.46
C GLU A 166 -6.94 -4.33 1.70
N THR A 167 -7.26 -5.42 2.40
CA THR A 167 -7.84 -5.35 3.74
C THR A 167 -6.71 -5.58 4.74
N ALA A 168 -6.46 -4.61 5.63
CA ALA A 168 -5.51 -4.77 6.72
C ALA A 168 -5.91 -5.95 7.61
N PHE A 169 -4.94 -6.68 8.15
CA PHE A 169 -5.20 -7.92 8.91
C PHE A 169 -6.19 -7.72 10.06
N GLU A 170 -6.06 -6.61 10.80
CA GLU A 170 -6.93 -6.24 11.91
C GLU A 170 -8.38 -5.95 11.50
N ASN A 171 -8.60 -5.65 10.22
CA ASN A 171 -9.91 -5.33 9.65
C ASN A 171 -10.52 -6.50 8.85
N MET A 172 -9.84 -7.65 8.81
CA MET A 172 -10.34 -8.81 8.07
C MET A 172 -11.54 -9.44 8.78
N VAL A 173 -12.62 -9.64 8.02
CA VAL A 173 -13.82 -10.34 8.50
C VAL A 173 -13.73 -11.80 8.08
N TRP A 174 -13.79 -12.70 9.06
CA TRP A 174 -13.76 -14.14 8.86
C TRP A 174 -15.17 -14.71 8.82
N TYR A 175 -15.47 -15.46 7.77
CA TYR A 175 -16.76 -16.14 7.56
C TYR A 175 -16.59 -17.63 7.72
N GLU A 176 -17.45 -18.25 8.50
CA GLU A 176 -17.42 -19.69 8.77
C GLU A 176 -18.29 -20.47 7.75
N ASN A 177 -17.92 -21.71 7.49
CA ASN A 177 -18.70 -22.64 6.66
C ASN A 177 -18.95 -22.21 5.20
N VAL A 178 -18.13 -21.29 4.67
CA VAL A 178 -18.18 -20.90 3.24
C VAL A 178 -17.51 -21.97 2.37
N VAL A 179 -16.39 -22.53 2.85
CA VAL A 179 -15.62 -23.58 2.19
C VAL A 179 -15.45 -24.74 3.15
N GLY A 180 -16.38 -25.67 3.13
CA GLY A 180 -16.35 -26.87 3.98
C GLY A 180 -16.18 -26.50 5.46
N TYR A 181 -15.31 -27.22 6.15
CA TYR A 181 -14.97 -26.97 7.55
C TYR A 181 -13.80 -25.97 7.67
N SER A 182 -14.03 -24.75 7.21
CA SER A 182 -12.99 -23.71 7.19
C SER A 182 -13.57 -22.32 7.45
N LYS A 183 -12.71 -21.43 7.94
CA LYS A 183 -12.97 -20.00 7.97
C LYS A 183 -12.34 -19.35 6.74
N VAL A 184 -13.02 -18.39 6.15
CA VAL A 184 -12.57 -17.69 4.95
C VAL A 184 -12.60 -16.19 5.21
N ALA A 185 -11.54 -15.49 4.80
CA ALA A 185 -11.50 -14.05 4.81
C ALA A 185 -10.97 -13.53 3.47
N LYS A 186 -11.52 -12.40 3.02
CA LYS A 186 -11.02 -11.70 1.84
C LYS A 186 -9.80 -10.88 2.24
N ARG A 187 -8.66 -11.11 1.55
CA ARG A 187 -7.40 -10.42 1.82
C ARG A 187 -7.22 -9.19 0.93
N ARG A 188 -7.40 -9.35 -0.38
CA ARG A 188 -7.26 -8.25 -1.34
C ARG A 188 -7.94 -8.53 -2.67
N ASP A 189 -8.25 -7.45 -3.38
CA ASP A 189 -8.60 -7.46 -4.80
C ASP A 189 -7.47 -6.87 -5.61
N VAL A 190 -7.15 -7.50 -6.72
CA VAL A 190 -6.19 -7.01 -7.72
C VAL A 190 -6.91 -6.92 -9.05
N ARG A 191 -7.14 -5.68 -9.52
CA ARG A 191 -7.87 -5.41 -10.75
C ARG A 191 -6.94 -4.93 -11.85
N VAL A 192 -7.05 -5.52 -13.03
CA VAL A 192 -6.36 -5.06 -14.24
C VAL A 192 -7.32 -4.20 -15.04
N GLU A 193 -7.19 -2.88 -14.88
CA GLU A 193 -8.06 -1.91 -15.55
C GLU A 193 -7.90 -1.99 -17.07
N GLY A 194 -9.02 -1.91 -17.81
CA GLY A 194 -9.06 -2.01 -19.28
C GLY A 194 -9.08 -3.46 -19.82
N ILE A 195 -8.77 -4.48 -19.02
CA ILE A 195 -8.74 -5.88 -19.44
C ILE A 195 -10.00 -6.65 -19.03
N GLY A 196 -10.65 -6.21 -17.94
CA GLY A 196 -11.90 -6.82 -17.46
C GLY A 196 -11.69 -8.05 -16.60
N PHE A 197 -10.56 -8.15 -15.89
CA PHE A 197 -10.29 -9.17 -14.89
C PHE A 197 -9.98 -8.57 -13.52
N THR A 198 -10.47 -9.27 -12.48
CA THR A 198 -10.12 -9.01 -11.08
C THR A 198 -9.76 -10.33 -10.43
N ALA A 199 -8.58 -10.43 -9.85
CA ALA A 199 -8.21 -11.53 -8.97
C ALA A 199 -8.47 -11.13 -7.52
N THR A 200 -9.24 -11.94 -6.81
CA THR A 200 -9.46 -11.80 -5.38
C THR A 200 -8.67 -12.87 -4.64
N GLU A 201 -7.83 -12.46 -3.71
CA GLU A 201 -7.12 -13.35 -2.81
C GLU A 201 -7.94 -13.57 -1.55
N TYR A 202 -8.18 -14.82 -1.23
CA TYR A 202 -8.82 -15.28 -0.02
C TYR A 202 -7.83 -16.04 0.86
N TRP A 203 -7.92 -15.83 2.15
CA TRP A 203 -7.26 -16.64 3.16
C TRP A 203 -8.27 -17.64 3.71
N ILE A 204 -7.91 -18.93 3.65
CA ILE A 204 -8.75 -20.01 4.10
C ILE A 204 -8.03 -20.73 5.24
N GLN A 205 -8.66 -20.79 6.40
CA GLN A 205 -8.14 -21.47 7.59
C GLN A 205 -9.00 -22.69 7.91
N PRO A 206 -8.52 -23.91 7.61
CA PRO A 206 -9.26 -25.14 7.90
C PRO A 206 -9.34 -25.43 9.40
N ASP A 207 -10.48 -25.94 9.87
CA ASP A 207 -10.68 -26.42 11.25
C ASP A 207 -10.14 -27.84 11.45
N ARG A 208 -9.80 -28.55 10.38
CA ARG A 208 -9.18 -29.88 10.34
C ARG A 208 -8.37 -30.05 9.06
N ASP A 209 -7.49 -31.04 9.02
CA ASP A 209 -6.77 -31.38 7.79
C ASP A 209 -7.77 -31.81 6.71
N LEU A 210 -7.63 -31.23 5.51
CA LEU A 210 -8.48 -31.54 4.36
C LEU A 210 -7.72 -31.29 3.05
N THR A 211 -8.23 -31.87 1.96
CA THR A 211 -7.77 -31.55 0.61
C THR A 211 -8.77 -30.58 -0.02
N PHE A 212 -8.27 -29.47 -0.52
CA PHE A 212 -9.08 -28.52 -1.26
C PHE A 212 -9.32 -28.99 -2.69
N ASP A 213 -10.45 -28.60 -3.23
CA ASP A 213 -10.84 -28.76 -4.62
C ASP A 213 -11.36 -27.40 -5.13
N GLU A 214 -10.99 -27.02 -6.34
CA GLU A 214 -11.39 -25.74 -6.94
C GLU A 214 -12.91 -25.58 -7.01
N GLY A 215 -13.65 -26.70 -7.16
CA GLY A 215 -15.10 -26.71 -7.14
C GLY A 215 -15.73 -26.20 -5.84
N MET A 216 -15.00 -26.24 -4.71
CA MET A 216 -15.48 -25.70 -3.44
C MET A 216 -15.68 -24.17 -3.48
N LEU A 217 -15.00 -23.46 -4.38
CA LEU A 217 -15.11 -22.02 -4.57
C LEU A 217 -16.06 -21.64 -5.71
N LEU A 218 -16.65 -22.61 -6.42
CA LEU A 218 -17.63 -22.37 -7.49
C LEU A 218 -19.02 -22.06 -6.91
N ASN A 219 -19.15 -20.94 -6.22
CA ASN A 219 -20.42 -20.45 -5.70
C ASN A 219 -20.47 -18.92 -5.69
N ALA A 220 -21.68 -18.36 -5.57
CA ALA A 220 -21.94 -16.91 -5.66
C ALA A 220 -21.23 -16.07 -4.59
N TRP A 221 -20.76 -16.68 -3.49
CA TRP A 221 -20.01 -15.97 -2.47
C TRP A 221 -18.64 -15.48 -2.99
N PHE A 222 -18.02 -16.24 -3.91
CA PHE A 222 -16.74 -15.91 -4.54
C PHE A 222 -16.88 -15.10 -5.84
N GLY A 223 -18.09 -14.99 -6.38
CA GLY A 223 -18.41 -14.19 -7.56
C GLY A 223 -19.39 -14.89 -8.51
N ASP A 224 -20.04 -14.06 -9.33
CA ASP A 224 -21.04 -14.53 -10.32
C ASP A 224 -20.42 -14.83 -11.69
N SER A 225 -19.18 -14.43 -11.92
CA SER A 225 -18.48 -14.52 -13.22
C SER A 225 -17.07 -15.11 -13.04
N ILE A 226 -16.96 -16.19 -12.27
CA ILE A 226 -15.69 -16.87 -12.01
C ILE A 226 -15.12 -17.40 -13.32
N PHE A 227 -13.87 -17.03 -13.62
CA PHE A 227 -13.14 -17.47 -14.79
C PHE A 227 -12.06 -18.51 -14.47
N ALA A 228 -11.33 -18.30 -13.35
CA ALA A 228 -10.30 -19.21 -12.89
C ALA A 228 -10.23 -19.25 -11.36
N ILE A 229 -9.84 -20.40 -10.84
CA ILE A 229 -9.59 -20.63 -9.40
C ILE A 229 -8.23 -21.30 -9.26
N THR A 230 -7.47 -20.89 -8.26
CA THR A 230 -6.15 -21.45 -7.94
C THR A 230 -5.93 -21.43 -6.43
N PHE A 231 -5.30 -22.46 -5.89
CA PHE A 231 -4.80 -22.50 -4.52
C PHE A 231 -3.27 -22.47 -4.52
N ASP A 232 -2.65 -21.88 -3.52
CA ASP A 232 -1.21 -22.01 -3.30
C ASP A 232 -0.82 -23.42 -2.84
N SER A 233 -1.76 -24.12 -2.18
CA SER A 233 -1.66 -25.53 -1.79
C SER A 233 -3.03 -26.19 -1.75
N LEU A 234 -3.18 -27.35 -2.38
CA LEU A 234 -4.40 -28.15 -2.25
C LEU A 234 -4.48 -28.90 -0.91
N GLN A 235 -3.40 -28.94 -0.12
CA GLN A 235 -3.38 -29.57 1.19
C GLN A 235 -3.61 -28.53 2.29
N GLY A 236 -4.83 -28.47 2.80
CA GLY A 236 -5.20 -27.66 3.95
C GLY A 236 -4.84 -28.35 5.26
N ARG A 237 -4.06 -27.68 6.10
CA ARG A 237 -3.70 -28.18 7.44
C ARG A 237 -4.48 -27.42 8.50
N GLN A 238 -4.97 -28.12 9.51
CA GLN A 238 -5.71 -27.52 10.62
C GLN A 238 -5.00 -26.26 11.19
N GLY A 239 -5.74 -25.16 11.25
CA GLY A 239 -5.30 -23.89 11.80
C GLY A 239 -4.28 -23.12 10.96
N ARG A 240 -3.80 -23.65 9.82
CA ARG A 240 -2.88 -22.96 8.91
C ARG A 240 -3.64 -22.29 7.78
N ILE A 241 -3.21 -21.10 7.42
CA ILE A 241 -3.78 -20.36 6.30
C ILE A 241 -3.28 -20.97 4.99
N THR A 242 -4.20 -21.25 4.08
CA THR A 242 -3.99 -21.54 2.67
C THR A 242 -4.54 -20.37 1.87
N ARG A 243 -3.82 -19.93 0.84
CA ARG A 243 -4.26 -18.85 -0.04
C ARG A 243 -5.03 -19.43 -1.21
N ALA A 244 -6.17 -18.84 -1.51
CA ALA A 244 -6.95 -19.14 -2.70
C ALA A 244 -7.11 -17.87 -3.54
N PHE A 245 -7.04 -18.02 -4.86
CA PHE A 245 -7.13 -16.93 -5.82
C PHE A 245 -8.29 -17.22 -6.77
N VAL A 246 -9.25 -16.30 -6.80
CA VAL A 246 -10.41 -16.38 -7.69
C VAL A 246 -10.36 -15.25 -8.68
N VAL A 247 -10.22 -15.57 -9.94
CA VAL A 247 -10.27 -14.60 -11.04
C VAL A 247 -11.70 -14.50 -11.54
N ASN A 248 -12.27 -13.32 -11.43
CA ASN A 248 -13.60 -12.98 -11.94
C ASN A 248 -13.48 -12.08 -13.17
N ARG A 249 -14.41 -12.27 -14.15
CA ARG A 249 -14.64 -11.22 -15.15
C ARG A 249 -15.29 -10.02 -14.48
N SER A 250 -14.76 -8.83 -14.74
CA SER A 250 -15.31 -7.56 -14.27
C SER A 250 -15.77 -6.73 -15.48
N ALA A 251 -16.70 -5.81 -15.25
CA ALA A 251 -17.08 -4.84 -16.30
C ALA A 251 -15.83 -4.11 -16.78
N LYS A 252 -15.72 -3.94 -18.11
CA LYS A 252 -14.63 -3.23 -18.79
C LYS A 252 -14.70 -1.74 -18.49
#